data_7421e53c77f0b62d530f079cee192661
#
_entry.id   7421e53c77f0b62d530f079cee192661
#
_cell.length_a   1.000
_cell.length_b   1.000
_cell.length_c   1.000
_cell.angle_alpha   90.00
_cell.angle_beta   90.00
_cell.angle_gamma   90.00
#
_symmetry.space_group_name_H-M   'P 1'
#
loop_
_entity.id
_entity.type
_entity.pdbx_description
1 polymer ?
#
loop_
_entity_poly.entity_id
_entity_poly.type
_entity_poly.pdbx_seq_one_letter_code
_entity_poly.pdbx_strand_id
1 'polypeptide(L)'
;MKKISIAIVMMVFTTLTAMAQSGTNSPYSQYGFGVLADQTSGFNRAMNGLGIGFREPNQVNFLNPASYSSIDSLTFIFDAGVSGQLTNFSENGVKKNAKNASFEYAVAAFRLFKHVGLSFGIVPFSNVGYNYSASGYINNDKTTGYVNTYKGEGGMRQVYLGIGVEPIKNVSIGVNGSYMWGDYNRSIGNAYTDGYINNLSKYYSADIRTYRVDFGLQLTIPFDKNNSVTLGATYGLGHKINDDAQCTILSTNTQTGVKDSTTFVVENAFKLPQTIGGGLMYNHRNKLKVGVDYSLQKWASTPFPVYSDNNGSASFSLNENYFKDRHKFTFGGEYCPGQYSRRFLSRIHYRFGASYATPYLNINGQDGPKEISVSAGFGIPIMNTYNNRSILNISAQWVRTDSKSFITENTFRINIGLTFNERWFMKWKVE
;
A
#
# COMPACT_ATOMS: atom_id res chain seq x y z
N MET A 1 20.84 28.07 -7.39
CA MET A 1 19.58 27.34 -7.23
C MET A 1 19.76 25.80 -7.31
N LYS A 2 20.47 25.22 -8.30
CA LYS A 2 20.66 23.75 -8.40
C LYS A 2 21.27 23.10 -7.16
N LYS A 3 22.24 23.74 -6.47
CA LYS A 3 22.86 23.21 -5.25
C LYS A 3 21.91 23.19 -4.03
N ILE A 4 21.00 24.16 -3.95
CA ILE A 4 19.99 24.25 -2.87
C ILE A 4 18.92 23.18 -3.08
N SER A 5 18.48 22.94 -4.32
CA SER A 5 17.51 21.89 -4.64
C SER A 5 18.06 20.48 -4.33
N ILE A 6 19.34 20.23 -4.64
CA ILE A 6 20.01 18.96 -4.31
C ILE A 6 20.17 18.81 -2.79
N ALA A 7 20.52 19.89 -2.08
CA ALA A 7 20.63 19.86 -0.62
C ALA A 7 19.28 19.63 0.05
N ILE A 8 18.18 20.21 -0.45
CA ILE A 8 16.82 19.97 0.04
C ILE A 8 16.40 18.52 -0.23
N VAL A 9 16.68 17.97 -1.41
CA VAL A 9 16.41 16.57 -1.74
C VAL A 9 17.24 15.63 -0.84
N MET A 10 18.53 15.89 -0.63
CA MET A 10 19.34 15.11 0.32
C MET A 10 18.84 15.24 1.76
N MET A 11 18.43 16.43 2.21
CA MET A 11 17.89 16.65 3.54
C MET A 11 16.56 15.91 3.74
N VAL A 12 15.71 15.86 2.73
CA VAL A 12 14.47 15.04 2.74
C VAL A 12 14.81 13.55 2.77
N PHE A 13 15.83 13.08 2.05
CA PHE A 13 16.26 11.68 2.11
C PHE A 13 16.87 11.30 3.47
N THR A 14 17.63 12.15 4.12
CA THR A 14 18.23 11.87 5.44
C THR A 14 17.20 11.91 6.57
N THR A 15 16.14 12.72 6.47
CA THR A 15 15.04 12.72 7.44
C THR A 15 14.11 11.52 7.28
N LEU A 16 14.03 10.91 6.09
CA LEU A 16 13.25 9.69 5.83
C LEU A 16 13.83 8.45 6.52
N THR A 17 15.15 8.41 6.74
CA THR A 17 15.78 7.29 7.47
C THR A 17 15.56 7.34 8.98
N ALA A 18 15.20 8.50 9.54
CA ALA A 18 14.93 8.68 10.97
C ALA A 18 13.48 8.34 11.38
N MET A 19 12.58 8.16 10.40
CA MET A 19 11.16 7.85 10.62
C MET A 19 10.90 6.36 10.34
N ALA A 20 11.59 5.47 11.05
CA ALA A 20 11.28 4.03 11.05
C ALA A 20 10.03 3.72 11.90
N GLN A 21 9.01 4.56 11.85
CA GLN A 21 7.71 4.21 12.37
C GLN A 21 6.98 3.34 11.35
N SER A 22 6.43 2.22 11.82
CA SER A 22 5.53 1.40 11.03
C SER A 22 4.40 2.26 10.46
N GLY A 23 4.12 2.16 9.16
CA GLY A 23 3.10 2.97 8.47
C GLY A 23 1.67 2.76 8.96
N THR A 24 1.45 2.05 10.07
CA THR A 24 0.14 1.75 10.64
C THR A 24 0.21 1.56 12.15
N ASN A 25 -0.92 1.75 12.83
CA ASN A 25 -1.14 1.35 14.22
C ASN A 25 -2.32 0.36 14.33
N SER A 26 -2.74 -0.22 13.21
CA SER A 26 -3.90 -1.09 13.14
C SER A 26 -3.65 -2.44 13.81
N PRO A 27 -4.48 -2.87 14.78
CA PRO A 27 -4.46 -4.24 15.29
C PRO A 27 -4.63 -5.31 14.22
N TYR A 28 -5.29 -5.00 13.10
CA TYR A 28 -5.40 -5.93 11.97
C TYR A 28 -4.07 -6.22 11.30
N SER A 29 -3.05 -5.37 11.51
CA SER A 29 -1.70 -5.64 10.98
C SER A 29 -1.00 -6.83 11.64
N GLN A 30 -1.59 -7.41 12.70
CA GLN A 30 -1.12 -8.66 13.30
C GLN A 30 -1.42 -9.91 12.45
N TYR A 31 -2.26 -9.79 11.41
CA TYR A 31 -2.68 -10.92 10.60
C TYR A 31 -2.03 -10.88 9.20
N GLY A 32 -1.71 -12.06 8.68
CA GLY A 32 -1.15 -12.22 7.34
C GLY A 32 0.11 -11.38 7.11
N PHE A 33 0.22 -10.73 5.99
CA PHE A 33 1.34 -9.83 5.65
C PHE A 33 1.20 -8.41 6.24
N GLY A 34 0.24 -8.18 7.14
CA GLY A 34 -0.07 -6.84 7.67
C GLY A 34 -1.15 -6.11 6.88
N VAL A 35 -1.27 -4.81 7.10
CA VAL A 35 -2.17 -3.94 6.32
C VAL A 35 -1.56 -3.69 4.95
N LEU A 36 -2.28 -4.10 3.89
CA LEU A 36 -1.85 -3.89 2.52
C LEU A 36 -1.81 -2.39 2.20
N ALA A 37 -0.68 -1.92 1.66
CA ALA A 37 -0.52 -0.53 1.27
C ALA A 37 -1.26 -0.23 -0.05
N ASP A 38 -1.74 1.01 -0.17
CA ASP A 38 -2.28 1.50 -1.44
C ASP A 38 -1.14 1.60 -2.48
N GLN A 39 -1.29 0.91 -3.62
CA GLN A 39 -0.31 0.93 -4.72
C GLN A 39 -0.59 2.14 -5.62
N THR A 40 -0.44 3.36 -5.08
CA THR A 40 -0.89 4.61 -5.72
C THR A 40 0.15 5.71 -5.62
N SER A 41 0.23 6.57 -6.62
CA SER A 41 0.99 7.82 -6.63
C SER A 41 0.11 9.02 -6.23
N GLY A 42 0.65 10.23 -6.22
CA GLY A 42 -0.05 11.42 -5.71
C GLY A 42 -1.36 11.73 -6.41
N PHE A 43 -1.41 11.54 -7.73
CA PHE A 43 -2.61 11.92 -8.49
C PHE A 43 -3.78 10.97 -8.26
N ASN A 44 -3.54 9.66 -8.27
CA ASN A 44 -4.63 8.69 -8.16
C ASN A 44 -4.99 8.34 -6.72
N ARG A 45 -4.19 8.75 -5.75
CA ARG A 45 -4.52 8.67 -4.32
C ARG A 45 -5.75 9.51 -3.97
N ALA A 46 -5.88 10.70 -4.57
CA ALA A 46 -7.07 11.54 -4.44
C ALA A 46 -8.32 10.94 -5.10
N MET A 47 -8.14 9.93 -5.96
CA MET A 47 -9.20 9.16 -6.62
C MET A 47 -9.33 7.74 -6.04
N ASN A 48 -8.85 7.53 -4.80
CA ASN A 48 -8.92 6.26 -4.07
C ASN A 48 -8.24 5.07 -4.76
N GLY A 49 -7.23 5.36 -5.60
CA GLY A 49 -6.46 4.35 -6.32
C GLY A 49 -7.01 4.01 -7.70
N LEU A 50 -7.93 4.79 -8.24
CA LEU A 50 -8.35 4.66 -9.63
C LEU A 50 -7.16 4.89 -10.57
N GLY A 51 -6.82 3.91 -11.42
CA GLY A 51 -5.61 4.04 -12.25
C GLY A 51 -5.45 3.03 -13.36
N ILE A 52 -6.18 1.91 -13.38
CA ILE A 52 -5.95 0.83 -14.36
C ILE A 52 -6.20 1.31 -15.79
N GLY A 53 -7.28 2.09 -16.01
CA GLY A 53 -7.57 2.73 -17.29
C GLY A 53 -6.95 4.14 -17.44
N PHE A 54 -6.28 4.68 -16.42
CA PHE A 54 -5.80 6.05 -16.42
C PHE A 54 -4.47 6.19 -17.16
N ARG A 55 -4.40 7.16 -18.07
CA ARG A 55 -3.24 7.39 -18.94
C ARG A 55 -2.96 8.89 -19.04
N GLU A 56 -1.84 9.33 -18.46
CA GLU A 56 -1.41 10.73 -18.43
C GLU A 56 0.05 10.90 -18.83
N PRO A 57 0.38 11.94 -19.60
CA PRO A 57 1.73 12.15 -20.09
C PRO A 57 2.69 12.76 -19.06
N ASN A 58 2.16 13.36 -17.98
CA ASN A 58 2.92 14.13 -17.01
C ASN A 58 2.84 13.59 -15.57
N GLN A 59 2.35 12.37 -15.40
CA GLN A 59 2.22 11.72 -14.11
C GLN A 59 2.63 10.23 -14.21
N VAL A 60 3.14 9.67 -13.12
CA VAL A 60 3.57 8.27 -13.06
C VAL A 60 2.42 7.43 -12.53
N ASN A 61 1.93 6.49 -13.33
CA ASN A 61 0.91 5.53 -12.94
C ASN A 61 1.48 4.11 -12.94
N PHE A 62 2.05 3.68 -11.81
CA PHE A 62 2.66 2.36 -11.70
C PHE A 62 1.65 1.21 -11.45
N LEU A 63 0.36 1.52 -11.27
CA LEU A 63 -0.71 0.52 -11.23
C LEU A 63 -0.84 -0.25 -12.55
N ASN A 64 -0.65 0.45 -13.68
CA ASN A 64 -0.68 -0.19 -14.99
C ASN A 64 0.54 0.25 -15.80
N PRO A 65 1.56 -0.60 -15.97
CA PRO A 65 2.79 -0.25 -16.65
C PRO A 65 2.61 0.10 -18.13
N ALA A 66 1.51 -0.28 -18.77
CA ALA A 66 1.20 0.15 -20.14
C ALA A 66 1.09 1.68 -20.29
N SER A 67 0.72 2.38 -19.19
CA SER A 67 0.60 3.83 -19.15
C SER A 67 1.91 4.58 -19.37
N TYR A 68 3.07 3.96 -19.13
CA TYR A 68 4.37 4.60 -19.31
C TYR A 68 4.65 5.03 -20.74
N SER A 69 4.07 4.34 -21.73
CA SER A 69 4.18 4.68 -23.14
C SER A 69 3.61 6.08 -23.50
N SER A 70 2.78 6.67 -22.60
CA SER A 70 2.20 8.02 -22.78
C SER A 70 3.08 9.14 -22.30
N ILE A 71 4.18 8.87 -21.57
CA ILE A 71 5.05 9.90 -21.00
C ILE A 71 5.58 10.83 -22.07
N ASP A 72 5.51 12.13 -21.81
CA ASP A 72 5.95 13.19 -22.74
C ASP A 72 7.45 13.08 -23.05
N SER A 73 7.80 13.51 -24.26
CA SER A 73 9.20 13.57 -24.70
C SER A 73 10.00 14.64 -23.94
N LEU A 74 11.31 14.40 -23.80
CA LEU A 74 12.26 15.34 -23.18
C LEU A 74 11.91 15.72 -21.74
N THR A 75 11.18 14.87 -21.02
CA THR A 75 10.81 15.10 -19.63
C THR A 75 11.32 13.99 -18.73
N PHE A 76 11.71 14.37 -17.53
CA PHE A 76 11.95 13.48 -16.41
C PHE A 76 10.94 13.81 -15.32
N ILE A 77 10.14 12.84 -14.94
CA ILE A 77 9.14 12.97 -13.90
C ILE A 77 9.68 12.30 -12.64
N PHE A 78 9.69 13.02 -11.54
CA PHE A 78 9.93 12.47 -10.20
C PHE A 78 8.72 12.78 -9.33
N ASP A 79 8.17 11.78 -8.67
CA ASP A 79 7.00 11.93 -7.81
C ASP A 79 7.25 11.21 -6.48
N ALA A 80 7.05 11.92 -5.37
CA ALA A 80 7.20 11.38 -4.03
C ALA A 80 6.05 11.85 -3.14
N GLY A 81 5.64 10.99 -2.22
CA GLY A 81 4.52 11.29 -1.34
C GLY A 81 4.67 10.75 0.06
N VAL A 82 4.06 11.50 0.98
CA VAL A 82 3.95 11.17 2.40
C VAL A 82 2.50 11.32 2.85
N SER A 83 2.13 10.63 3.92
CA SER A 83 0.83 10.78 4.54
C SER A 83 0.92 10.94 6.04
N GLY A 84 -0.06 11.66 6.61
CA GLY A 84 -0.34 11.68 8.04
C GLY A 84 -1.76 11.17 8.28
N GLN A 85 -1.94 10.32 9.27
CA GLN A 85 -3.24 9.71 9.58
C GLN A 85 -3.57 9.75 11.06
N LEU A 86 -4.87 9.87 11.33
CA LEU A 86 -5.50 9.72 12.63
C LEU A 86 -6.51 8.59 12.54
N THR A 87 -6.31 7.53 13.33
CA THR A 87 -7.22 6.39 13.39
C THR A 87 -7.94 6.36 14.73
N ASN A 88 -9.26 6.29 14.69
CA ASN A 88 -10.13 6.08 15.83
C ASN A 88 -10.55 4.61 15.86
N PHE A 89 -10.18 3.90 16.90
CA PHE A 89 -10.54 2.52 17.20
C PHE A 89 -11.77 2.47 18.08
N SER A 90 -12.68 1.57 17.81
CA SER A 90 -13.88 1.36 18.63
C SER A 90 -14.21 -0.13 18.74
N GLU A 91 -14.28 -0.62 19.99
CA GLU A 91 -14.64 -2.00 20.32
C GLU A 91 -15.38 -2.03 21.65
N ASN A 92 -16.53 -2.68 21.74
CA ASN A 92 -17.32 -2.87 22.97
C ASN A 92 -17.51 -1.58 23.81
N GLY A 93 -17.76 -0.44 23.13
CA GLY A 93 -17.94 0.86 23.77
C GLY A 93 -16.66 1.59 24.15
N VAL A 94 -15.51 0.92 24.10
CA VAL A 94 -14.19 1.54 24.33
C VAL A 94 -13.71 2.21 23.04
N LYS A 95 -13.23 3.46 23.17
CA LYS A 95 -12.68 4.24 22.06
C LYS A 95 -11.25 4.65 22.37
N LYS A 96 -10.36 4.45 21.42
CA LYS A 96 -8.97 4.92 21.46
C LYS A 96 -8.61 5.55 20.12
N ASN A 97 -7.58 6.38 20.10
CA ASN A 97 -7.05 6.94 18.85
C ASN A 97 -5.54 6.77 18.79
N ALA A 98 -5.01 6.74 17.57
CA ALA A 98 -3.58 6.77 17.32
C ALA A 98 -3.29 7.66 16.10
N LYS A 99 -2.12 8.30 16.14
CA LYS A 99 -1.60 9.12 15.05
C LYS A 99 -0.40 8.41 14.45
N ASN A 100 -0.28 8.49 13.14
CA ASN A 100 0.87 7.95 12.42
C ASN A 100 1.22 8.82 11.21
N ALA A 101 2.47 8.75 10.78
CA ALA A 101 2.94 9.32 9.53
C ALA A 101 3.62 8.20 8.72
N SER A 102 3.47 8.22 7.41
CA SER A 102 3.99 7.19 6.52
C SER A 102 4.63 7.79 5.30
N PHE A 103 5.75 7.19 4.89
CA PHE A 103 6.26 7.33 3.53
C PHE A 103 5.42 6.44 2.61
N GLU A 104 4.94 7.02 1.51
CA GLU A 104 3.98 6.33 0.66
C GLU A 104 4.59 5.85 -0.65
N TYR A 105 5.47 6.62 -1.26
CA TYR A 105 6.14 6.25 -2.50
C TYR A 105 7.22 7.28 -2.89
N ALA A 106 8.21 6.82 -3.66
CA ALA A 106 9.07 7.66 -4.47
C ALA A 106 9.28 6.95 -5.81
N VAL A 107 8.82 7.58 -6.88
CA VAL A 107 8.81 7.00 -8.22
C VAL A 107 9.34 8.01 -9.24
N ALA A 108 9.95 7.50 -10.29
CA ALA A 108 10.40 8.33 -11.40
C ALA A 108 10.03 7.70 -12.73
N ALA A 109 9.88 8.52 -13.75
CA ALA A 109 9.61 8.05 -15.09
C ALA A 109 10.14 9.02 -16.14
N PHE A 110 10.52 8.48 -17.28
CA PHE A 110 10.92 9.25 -18.46
C PHE A 110 10.64 8.48 -19.74
N ARG A 111 10.59 9.21 -20.83
CA ARG A 111 10.45 8.61 -22.15
C ARG A 111 11.81 8.21 -22.67
N LEU A 112 12.00 6.93 -22.98
CA LEU A 112 13.24 6.38 -23.51
C LEU A 112 13.33 6.58 -25.03
N PHE A 113 12.27 6.17 -25.75
CA PHE A 113 12.11 6.35 -27.20
C PHE A 113 10.69 6.80 -27.54
N LYS A 114 10.43 7.08 -28.80
CA LYS A 114 9.07 7.36 -29.27
C LYS A 114 8.17 6.15 -28.91
N HIS A 115 7.07 6.41 -28.19
CA HIS A 115 6.13 5.38 -27.71
C HIS A 115 6.70 4.36 -26.70
N VAL A 116 7.87 4.63 -26.12
CA VAL A 116 8.48 3.78 -25.09
C VAL A 116 8.80 4.61 -23.87
N GLY A 117 8.16 4.31 -22.73
CA GLY A 117 8.42 4.94 -21.46
C GLY A 117 8.99 3.93 -20.45
N LEU A 118 9.79 4.44 -19.53
CA LEU A 118 10.42 3.70 -18.45
C LEU A 118 10.03 4.35 -17.12
N SER A 119 9.77 3.52 -16.12
CA SER A 119 9.50 3.97 -14.76
C SER A 119 10.21 3.09 -13.74
N PHE A 120 10.64 3.68 -12.64
CA PHE A 120 11.25 2.96 -11.52
C PHE A 120 10.93 3.69 -10.21
N GLY A 121 11.03 2.98 -9.10
CA GLY A 121 10.78 3.59 -7.80
C GLY A 121 10.71 2.60 -6.66
N ILE A 122 10.46 3.15 -5.48
CA ILE A 122 10.25 2.40 -4.24
C ILE A 122 8.86 2.70 -3.70
N VAL A 123 8.12 1.64 -3.36
CA VAL A 123 6.76 1.73 -2.81
C VAL A 123 6.58 0.66 -1.72
N PRO A 124 5.82 0.94 -0.65
CA PRO A 124 5.46 -0.08 0.32
C PRO A 124 4.47 -1.08 -0.29
N PHE A 125 4.58 -2.34 0.11
CA PHE A 125 3.59 -3.39 -0.21
C PHE A 125 2.64 -3.63 0.95
N SER A 126 3.17 -3.68 2.18
CA SER A 126 2.37 -3.82 3.40
C SER A 126 3.07 -3.18 4.59
N ASN A 127 2.31 -2.92 5.65
CA ASN A 127 2.80 -2.35 6.89
C ASN A 127 2.35 -3.20 8.07
N VAL A 128 3.25 -3.46 9.02
CA VAL A 128 2.96 -4.10 10.30
C VAL A 128 3.34 -3.13 11.41
N GLY A 129 2.40 -2.79 12.29
CA GLY A 129 2.65 -1.91 13.41
C GLY A 129 1.47 -1.91 14.37
N TYR A 130 1.67 -2.48 15.55
CA TYR A 130 0.71 -2.45 16.64
C TYR A 130 1.40 -2.68 17.98
N ASN A 131 0.85 -2.09 19.03
CA ASN A 131 1.25 -2.33 20.40
C ASN A 131 0.04 -2.06 21.29
N TYR A 132 -0.56 -3.14 21.81
CA TYR A 132 -1.72 -3.03 22.70
C TYR A 132 -1.74 -4.17 23.72
N SER A 133 -2.49 -3.99 24.79
CA SER A 133 -2.62 -4.98 25.85
C SER A 133 -4.10 -5.23 26.15
N ALA A 134 -4.40 -6.46 26.51
CA ALA A 134 -5.70 -6.87 27.04
C ALA A 134 -5.49 -7.53 28.42
N SER A 135 -6.31 -7.18 29.39
CA SER A 135 -6.24 -7.74 30.74
C SER A 135 -7.55 -8.44 31.11
N GLY A 136 -7.46 -9.43 31.97
CA GLY A 136 -8.62 -10.19 32.45
C GLY A 136 -8.26 -11.03 33.66
N TYR A 137 -9.17 -11.93 34.03
CA TYR A 137 -8.99 -12.89 35.10
C TYR A 137 -9.15 -14.31 34.56
N ILE A 138 -8.35 -15.27 35.09
CA ILE A 138 -8.41 -16.68 34.66
C ILE A 138 -9.71 -17.31 35.16
N ASN A 139 -10.09 -16.99 36.42
CA ASN A 139 -11.24 -17.61 37.08
C ASN A 139 -12.32 -16.55 37.40
N ASN A 140 -13.53 -16.99 37.58
CA ASN A 140 -14.66 -16.16 37.99
C ASN A 140 -14.49 -15.49 39.37
N ASP A 141 -13.62 -16.03 40.21
CA ASP A 141 -13.29 -15.51 41.54
C ASP A 141 -12.42 -14.24 41.51
N LYS A 142 -11.88 -13.89 40.34
CA LYS A 142 -10.99 -12.75 40.08
C LYS A 142 -9.72 -12.71 40.95
N THR A 143 -9.24 -13.86 41.38
CA THR A 143 -8.02 -13.96 42.22
C THR A 143 -6.76 -13.86 41.38
N THR A 144 -6.75 -14.50 40.17
CA THR A 144 -5.59 -14.50 39.31
C THR A 144 -5.86 -13.66 38.04
N GLY A 145 -5.25 -12.48 38.02
CA GLY A 145 -5.28 -11.61 36.86
C GLY A 145 -4.24 -12.01 35.82
N TYR A 146 -4.52 -11.69 34.55
CA TYR A 146 -3.54 -11.80 33.47
C TYR A 146 -3.51 -10.53 32.61
N VAL A 147 -2.36 -10.28 31.98
CA VAL A 147 -2.18 -9.26 30.96
C VAL A 147 -1.57 -9.91 29.74
N ASN A 148 -2.26 -9.82 28.62
CA ASN A 148 -1.76 -10.20 27.31
C ASN A 148 -1.26 -8.95 26.60
N THR A 149 0.00 -8.95 26.20
CA THR A 149 0.60 -7.86 25.41
C THR A 149 0.86 -8.34 24.00
N TYR A 150 0.35 -7.58 23.03
CA TYR A 150 0.48 -7.84 21.61
C TYR A 150 1.32 -6.74 21.00
N LYS A 151 2.45 -7.11 20.39
CA LYS A 151 3.34 -6.17 19.71
C LYS A 151 3.74 -6.74 18.35
N GLY A 152 3.77 -5.88 17.33
CA GLY A 152 4.27 -6.23 16.02
C GLY A 152 4.86 -5.03 15.32
N GLU A 153 5.89 -5.29 14.52
CA GLU A 153 6.57 -4.29 13.69
C GLU A 153 7.09 -4.95 12.42
N GLY A 154 7.31 -4.15 11.37
CA GLY A 154 7.81 -4.59 10.08
C GLY A 154 6.92 -4.22 8.91
N GLY A 155 6.88 -5.08 7.91
CA GLY A 155 6.13 -4.91 6.67
C GLY A 155 7.03 -5.06 5.45
N MET A 156 6.42 -5.16 4.28
CA MET A 156 7.11 -5.42 3.03
C MET A 156 7.19 -4.16 2.17
N ARG A 157 8.33 -3.97 1.53
CA ARG A 157 8.60 -2.90 0.55
C ARG A 157 9.03 -3.52 -0.76
N GLN A 158 8.89 -2.75 -1.83
CA GLN A 158 9.37 -3.16 -3.15
C GLN A 158 10.05 -2.00 -3.88
N VAL A 159 11.11 -2.34 -4.60
CA VAL A 159 11.70 -1.50 -5.62
C VAL A 159 11.31 -2.10 -6.97
N TYR A 160 10.85 -1.27 -7.89
CA TYR A 160 10.44 -1.74 -9.21
C TYR A 160 11.15 -1.01 -10.33
N LEU A 161 11.27 -1.70 -11.46
CA LEU A 161 11.66 -1.16 -12.74
C LEU A 161 10.63 -1.64 -13.77
N GLY A 162 10.09 -0.72 -14.56
CA GLY A 162 9.05 -1.03 -15.52
C GLY A 162 9.24 -0.33 -16.86
N ILE A 163 8.73 -0.98 -17.89
CA ILE A 163 8.72 -0.47 -19.25
C ILE A 163 7.31 -0.58 -19.83
N GLY A 164 6.90 0.48 -20.55
CA GLY A 164 5.64 0.50 -21.28
C GLY A 164 5.88 0.91 -22.72
N VAL A 165 5.27 0.20 -23.66
CA VAL A 165 5.39 0.45 -25.10
C VAL A 165 4.02 0.53 -25.75
N GLU A 166 3.90 1.36 -26.79
CA GLU A 166 2.74 1.44 -27.68
C GLU A 166 3.13 0.92 -29.07
N PRO A 167 3.07 -0.40 -29.27
CA PRO A 167 3.50 -1.03 -30.53
C PRO A 167 2.58 -0.67 -31.70
N ILE A 168 1.31 -0.47 -31.42
CA ILE A 168 0.29 -0.08 -32.39
C ILE A 168 -0.45 1.11 -31.80
N LYS A 169 -0.82 2.07 -32.62
CA LYS A 169 -1.56 3.26 -32.18
C LYS A 169 -2.74 2.89 -31.30
N ASN A 170 -2.82 3.52 -30.14
CA ASN A 170 -3.85 3.34 -29.11
C ASN A 170 -3.81 1.99 -28.37
N VAL A 171 -2.88 1.09 -28.65
CA VAL A 171 -2.67 -0.17 -27.92
C VAL A 171 -1.34 -0.11 -27.20
N SER A 172 -1.35 -0.19 -25.90
CA SER A 172 -0.16 -0.11 -25.06
C SER A 172 -0.05 -1.35 -24.19
N ILE A 173 1.15 -1.87 -24.07
CA ILE A 173 1.51 -2.99 -23.20
C ILE A 173 2.66 -2.56 -22.30
N GLY A 174 2.78 -3.18 -21.15
CA GLY A 174 3.88 -2.88 -20.24
C GLY A 174 4.13 -3.99 -19.24
N VAL A 175 5.29 -3.92 -18.60
CA VAL A 175 5.69 -4.84 -17.55
C VAL A 175 6.45 -4.10 -16.47
N ASN A 176 6.18 -4.44 -15.21
CA ASN A 176 6.97 -4.09 -14.04
C ASN A 176 7.64 -5.34 -13.49
N GLY A 177 8.94 -5.29 -13.28
CA GLY A 177 9.69 -6.24 -12.45
C GLY A 177 10.03 -5.59 -11.13
N SER A 178 9.73 -6.24 -10.01
CA SER A 178 9.98 -5.70 -8.68
C SER A 178 10.79 -6.69 -7.85
N TYR A 179 11.74 -6.18 -7.06
CA TYR A 179 12.34 -6.88 -5.94
C TYR A 179 11.62 -6.45 -4.67
N MET A 180 11.16 -7.42 -3.89
CA MET A 180 10.42 -7.22 -2.66
C MET A 180 11.22 -7.76 -1.48
N TRP A 181 11.25 -6.99 -0.39
CA TRP A 181 11.86 -7.42 0.87
C TRP A 181 11.10 -6.87 2.06
N GLY A 182 11.26 -7.50 3.18
CA GLY A 182 10.71 -7.05 4.45
C GLY A 182 10.81 -8.12 5.51
N ASP A 183 10.50 -7.70 6.70
CA ASP A 183 10.42 -8.56 7.86
C ASP A 183 9.07 -8.39 8.54
N TYR A 184 8.64 -9.40 9.26
CA TYR A 184 7.66 -9.20 10.29
C TYR A 184 8.13 -9.82 11.59
N ASN A 185 8.04 -9.02 12.64
CA ASN A 185 8.33 -9.44 13.99
C ASN A 185 7.08 -9.22 14.83
N ARG A 186 6.56 -10.31 15.41
CA ARG A 186 5.36 -10.29 16.23
C ARG A 186 5.62 -10.98 17.55
N SER A 187 5.10 -10.41 18.63
CA SER A 187 5.17 -11.04 19.93
C SER A 187 3.82 -10.99 20.64
N ILE A 188 3.53 -12.08 21.34
CA ILE A 188 2.40 -12.20 22.25
C ILE A 188 2.98 -12.63 23.59
N GLY A 189 2.92 -11.75 24.59
CA GLY A 189 3.39 -12.04 25.94
C GLY A 189 2.21 -12.15 26.89
N ASN A 190 2.18 -13.19 27.71
CA ASN A 190 1.21 -13.36 28.79
C ASN A 190 1.93 -13.22 30.11
N ALA A 191 1.45 -12.33 30.98
CA ALA A 191 1.95 -12.17 32.34
C ALA A 191 0.79 -12.39 33.33
N TYR A 192 1.07 -13.07 34.42
CA TYR A 192 0.09 -13.42 35.45
C TYR A 192 0.42 -12.74 36.75
N THR A 193 -0.61 -12.40 37.54
CA THR A 193 -0.43 -11.87 38.93
C THR A 193 0.03 -12.95 39.90
N ASP A 194 -0.24 -14.21 39.60
CA ASP A 194 0.23 -15.36 40.36
C ASP A 194 1.63 -15.79 39.90
N GLY A 195 2.62 -15.65 40.75
CA GLY A 195 4.00 -16.01 40.46
C GLY A 195 4.27 -17.50 40.31
N TYR A 196 3.33 -18.38 40.64
CA TYR A 196 3.43 -19.83 40.42
C TYR A 196 3.10 -20.20 38.96
N ILE A 197 2.44 -19.33 38.23
CA ILE A 197 2.11 -19.54 36.82
C ILE A 197 3.27 -19.00 35.96
N ASN A 198 3.81 -19.83 35.10
CA ASN A 198 4.85 -19.40 34.16
C ASN A 198 4.29 -18.37 33.17
N ASN A 199 5.01 -17.27 32.97
CA ASN A 199 4.74 -16.34 31.90
C ASN A 199 5.11 -16.97 30.57
N LEU A 200 4.23 -16.86 29.57
CA LEU A 200 4.41 -17.39 28.24
C LEU A 200 4.58 -16.25 27.24
N SER A 201 5.63 -16.32 26.44
CA SER A 201 5.84 -15.39 25.34
C SER A 201 6.03 -16.17 24.04
N LYS A 202 5.31 -15.74 22.99
CA LYS A 202 5.42 -16.29 21.65
C LYS A 202 6.00 -15.21 20.74
N TYR A 203 7.09 -15.53 20.05
CA TYR A 203 7.77 -14.66 19.09
C TYR A 203 7.66 -15.27 17.72
N TYR A 204 7.09 -14.52 16.79
CA TYR A 204 7.00 -14.90 15.39
C TYR A 204 7.91 -13.99 14.60
N SER A 205 8.76 -14.56 13.76
CA SER A 205 9.67 -13.81 12.89
C SER A 205 9.76 -14.46 11.53
N ALA A 206 9.92 -13.62 10.52
CA ALA A 206 10.30 -14.01 9.17
C ALA A 206 10.97 -12.85 8.43
N ASP A 207 12.05 -13.16 7.72
CA ASP A 207 12.68 -12.29 6.74
C ASP A 207 12.24 -12.76 5.36
N ILE A 208 11.56 -11.89 4.62
CA ILE A 208 10.97 -12.24 3.33
C ILE A 208 11.71 -11.50 2.23
N ARG A 209 12.20 -12.23 1.22
CA ARG A 209 12.85 -11.71 0.03
C ARG A 209 12.31 -12.41 -1.19
N THR A 210 11.72 -11.65 -2.09
CA THR A 210 11.07 -12.23 -3.25
C THR A 210 11.03 -11.25 -4.42
N TYR A 211 10.43 -11.65 -5.51
CA TYR A 211 10.21 -10.80 -6.68
C TYR A 211 8.72 -10.68 -6.98
N ARG A 212 8.34 -9.72 -7.78
CA ARG A 212 6.99 -9.58 -8.32
C ARG A 212 7.07 -9.14 -9.78
N VAL A 213 6.18 -9.68 -10.60
CA VAL A 213 6.05 -9.29 -12.01
C VAL A 213 4.60 -8.94 -12.27
N ASP A 214 4.38 -7.71 -12.77
CA ASP A 214 3.06 -7.21 -13.13
C ASP A 214 3.04 -6.83 -14.61
N PHE A 215 2.05 -7.31 -15.34
CA PHE A 215 1.79 -6.97 -16.74
C PHE A 215 0.65 -5.97 -16.83
N GLY A 216 0.70 -5.10 -17.83
CA GLY A 216 -0.32 -4.11 -18.11
C GLY A 216 -0.69 -4.06 -19.59
N LEU A 217 -1.95 -3.79 -19.83
CA LEU A 217 -2.52 -3.53 -21.16
C LEU A 217 -3.43 -2.30 -21.08
N GLN A 218 -3.35 -1.43 -22.09
CA GLN A 218 -4.32 -0.33 -22.27
C GLN A 218 -4.71 -0.23 -23.75
N LEU A 219 -6.02 -0.08 -23.97
CA LEU A 219 -6.61 0.20 -25.29
C LEU A 219 -7.37 1.50 -25.22
N THR A 220 -6.94 2.52 -25.95
CA THR A 220 -7.61 3.80 -26.04
C THR A 220 -8.47 3.88 -27.29
N ILE A 221 -9.77 4.10 -27.15
CA ILE A 221 -10.76 4.17 -28.22
C ILE A 221 -11.24 5.61 -28.31
N PRO A 222 -10.76 6.40 -29.28
CA PRO A 222 -11.31 7.74 -29.55
C PRO A 222 -12.65 7.61 -30.29
N PHE A 223 -13.70 8.20 -29.77
CA PHE A 223 -15.00 8.29 -30.45
C PHE A 223 -15.07 9.51 -31.37
N ASP A 224 -14.49 10.62 -30.89
CA ASP A 224 -14.35 11.86 -31.63
C ASP A 224 -13.12 12.66 -31.16
N LYS A 225 -12.95 13.90 -31.63
CA LYS A 225 -11.83 14.78 -31.24
C LYS A 225 -11.83 15.16 -29.75
N ASN A 226 -12.97 15.01 -29.07
CA ASN A 226 -13.17 15.46 -27.70
C ASN A 226 -13.38 14.30 -26.71
N ASN A 227 -13.75 13.12 -27.19
CA ASN A 227 -14.18 12.01 -26.37
C ASN A 227 -13.38 10.75 -26.64
N SER A 228 -12.88 10.12 -25.58
CA SER A 228 -12.22 8.82 -25.66
C SER A 228 -12.52 7.95 -24.45
N VAL A 229 -12.46 6.65 -24.63
CA VAL A 229 -12.48 5.67 -23.55
C VAL A 229 -11.17 4.90 -23.57
N THR A 230 -10.57 4.70 -22.44
CA THR A 230 -9.42 3.82 -22.24
C THR A 230 -9.85 2.62 -21.43
N LEU A 231 -9.70 1.43 -22.00
CA LEU A 231 -9.82 0.15 -21.32
C LEU A 231 -8.44 -0.26 -20.83
N GLY A 232 -8.34 -0.64 -19.56
CA GLY A 232 -7.11 -1.11 -18.96
C GLY A 232 -7.28 -2.53 -18.41
N ALA A 233 -6.23 -3.34 -18.50
CA ALA A 233 -6.14 -4.61 -17.80
C ALA A 233 -4.76 -4.76 -17.15
N THR A 234 -4.71 -5.43 -16.01
CA THR A 234 -3.46 -5.73 -15.28
C THR A 234 -3.47 -7.17 -14.82
N TYR A 235 -2.29 -7.78 -14.79
CA TYR A 235 -2.09 -9.13 -14.31
C TYR A 235 -0.78 -9.23 -13.54
N GLY A 236 -0.85 -9.63 -12.27
CA GLY A 236 0.31 -9.88 -11.40
C GLY A 236 0.49 -11.36 -11.15
N LEU A 237 1.72 -11.84 -11.31
CA LEU A 237 2.06 -13.25 -11.08
C LEU A 237 2.04 -13.58 -9.58
N GLY A 238 1.34 -14.64 -9.22
CA GLY A 238 1.45 -15.27 -7.91
C GLY A 238 2.50 -16.38 -7.93
N HIS A 239 3.27 -16.51 -6.86
CA HIS A 239 4.28 -17.57 -6.72
C HIS A 239 4.60 -17.89 -5.27
N LYS A 240 5.21 -19.06 -5.02
CA LYS A 240 5.73 -19.44 -3.71
C LYS A 240 6.98 -18.64 -3.38
N ILE A 241 7.15 -18.33 -2.11
CA ILE A 241 8.31 -17.64 -1.55
C ILE A 241 9.10 -18.67 -0.76
N ASN A 242 10.39 -18.77 -1.02
CA ASN A 242 11.27 -19.79 -0.42
C ASN A 242 11.91 -19.28 0.90
N ASP A 243 11.13 -18.57 1.70
CA ASP A 243 11.57 -18.06 3.00
C ASP A 243 10.81 -18.76 4.12
N ASP A 244 11.48 -18.94 5.24
CA ASP A 244 11.00 -19.70 6.37
C ASP A 244 10.33 -18.79 7.40
N ALA A 245 9.35 -19.34 8.11
CA ALA A 245 8.74 -18.70 9.25
C ALA A 245 9.17 -19.40 10.54
N GLN A 246 9.46 -18.62 11.56
CA GLN A 246 9.84 -19.13 12.88
C GLN A 246 8.82 -18.71 13.94
N CYS A 247 8.56 -19.63 14.89
CA CYS A 247 7.80 -19.37 16.10
C CYS A 247 8.59 -19.87 17.30
N THR A 248 9.06 -18.94 18.15
CA THR A 248 9.75 -19.28 19.39
C THR A 248 8.82 -19.04 20.56
N ILE A 249 8.63 -20.08 21.38
CA ILE A 249 7.86 -20.02 22.63
C ILE A 249 8.85 -19.98 23.79
N LEU A 250 8.73 -18.97 24.62
CA LEU A 250 9.50 -18.80 25.84
C LEU A 250 8.60 -18.91 27.04
N SER A 251 8.84 -19.91 27.90
CA SER A 251 8.21 -20.06 29.21
C SER A 251 9.17 -19.55 30.27
N THR A 252 8.72 -18.65 31.14
CA THR A 252 9.54 -18.04 32.20
C THR A 252 8.85 -18.22 33.54
N ASN A 253 9.50 -18.90 34.46
CA ASN A 253 9.09 -18.95 35.86
C ASN A 253 9.58 -17.68 36.56
N THR A 254 8.66 -16.86 37.07
CA THR A 254 9.00 -15.57 37.67
C THR A 254 9.63 -15.69 39.05
N GLN A 255 9.41 -16.80 39.76
CA GLN A 255 9.98 -17.03 41.10
C GLN A 255 11.40 -17.58 41.04
N THR A 256 11.64 -18.55 40.16
CA THR A 256 12.95 -19.22 40.06
C THR A 256 13.87 -18.58 39.02
N GLY A 257 13.32 -17.73 38.11
CA GLY A 257 14.04 -17.18 36.96
C GLY A 257 14.36 -18.18 35.86
N VAL A 258 13.89 -19.44 35.99
CA VAL A 258 14.11 -20.48 35.00
C VAL A 258 13.39 -20.15 33.72
N LYS A 259 14.07 -20.25 32.59
CA LYS A 259 13.54 -20.04 31.24
C LYS A 259 13.68 -21.33 30.43
N ASP A 260 12.60 -21.70 29.76
CA ASP A 260 12.57 -22.80 28.81
C ASP A 260 12.06 -22.26 27.46
N SER A 261 12.69 -22.67 26.36
CA SER A 261 12.35 -22.17 25.03
C SER A 261 12.28 -23.30 24.00
N THR A 262 11.25 -23.25 23.18
CA THR A 262 11.06 -24.15 22.05
C THR A 262 10.88 -23.34 20.79
N THR A 263 11.61 -23.68 19.72
CA THR A 263 11.50 -23.02 18.42
C THR A 263 10.96 -23.99 17.39
N PHE A 264 9.96 -23.55 16.65
CA PHE A 264 9.36 -24.23 15.52
C PHE A 264 9.69 -23.46 14.24
N VAL A 265 9.94 -24.18 13.16
CA VAL A 265 10.24 -23.61 11.84
C VAL A 265 9.32 -24.25 10.82
N VAL A 266 8.76 -23.43 9.93
CA VAL A 266 8.04 -23.86 8.74
C VAL A 266 8.80 -23.38 7.53
N GLU A 267 9.33 -24.31 6.75
CA GLU A 267 10.07 -24.00 5.54
C GLU A 267 9.14 -23.55 4.40
N ASN A 268 9.62 -22.61 3.57
CA ASN A 268 8.89 -22.09 2.40
C ASN A 268 7.46 -21.65 2.75
N ALA A 269 7.31 -20.90 3.83
CA ALA A 269 6.06 -20.66 4.53
C ALA A 269 5.10 -19.71 3.81
N PHE A 270 5.53 -19.05 2.75
CA PHE A 270 4.80 -17.93 2.18
C PHE A 270 4.48 -18.10 0.70
N LYS A 271 3.47 -17.37 0.24
CA LYS A 271 3.08 -17.30 -1.16
C LYS A 271 2.51 -15.92 -1.46
N LEU A 272 2.86 -15.31 -2.59
CA LEU A 272 2.18 -14.13 -3.10
C LEU A 272 0.94 -14.54 -3.93
N PRO A 273 -0.16 -13.79 -3.80
CA PRO A 273 -1.36 -14.05 -4.56
C PRO A 273 -1.22 -13.62 -6.01
N GLN A 274 -1.90 -14.29 -6.90
CA GLN A 274 -2.17 -13.83 -8.25
C GLN A 274 -3.12 -12.64 -8.19
N THR A 275 -2.87 -11.59 -9.00
CA THR A 275 -3.72 -10.39 -9.05
C THR A 275 -4.24 -10.18 -10.48
N ILE A 276 -5.50 -9.81 -10.61
CA ILE A 276 -6.16 -9.51 -11.88
C ILE A 276 -6.89 -8.19 -11.72
N GLY A 277 -6.69 -7.25 -12.65
CA GLY A 277 -7.35 -5.97 -12.62
C GLY A 277 -7.95 -5.61 -13.97
N GLY A 278 -9.08 -4.92 -13.96
CA GLY A 278 -9.72 -4.32 -15.12
C GLY A 278 -10.20 -2.92 -14.80
N GLY A 279 -10.06 -2.00 -15.75
CA GLY A 279 -10.47 -0.61 -15.57
C GLY A 279 -10.99 0.03 -16.85
N LEU A 280 -11.88 0.98 -16.67
CA LEU A 280 -12.44 1.80 -17.73
C LEU A 280 -12.34 3.27 -17.34
N MET A 281 -11.82 4.10 -18.24
CA MET A 281 -11.69 5.54 -18.07
C MET A 281 -12.30 6.29 -19.25
N TYR A 282 -13.32 7.10 -19.00
CA TYR A 282 -13.87 8.04 -19.96
C TYR A 282 -13.19 9.40 -19.84
N ASN A 283 -12.76 9.97 -20.95
CA ASN A 283 -12.13 11.28 -21.03
C ASN A 283 -12.92 12.19 -21.97
N HIS A 284 -13.35 13.34 -21.43
CA HIS A 284 -14.00 14.40 -22.18
C HIS A 284 -13.12 15.65 -22.25
N ARG A 285 -12.62 15.99 -23.45
CA ARG A 285 -11.82 17.19 -23.76
C ARG A 285 -10.56 17.37 -22.89
N ASN A 286 -10.03 16.30 -22.32
CA ASN A 286 -8.98 16.35 -21.29
C ASN A 286 -9.33 17.22 -20.07
N LYS A 287 -10.61 17.55 -19.88
CA LYS A 287 -11.12 18.33 -18.76
C LYS A 287 -11.79 17.48 -17.70
N LEU A 288 -12.61 16.54 -18.13
CA LEU A 288 -13.31 15.62 -17.25
C LEU A 288 -12.87 14.18 -17.56
N LYS A 289 -12.41 13.48 -16.55
CA LYS A 289 -12.06 12.07 -16.61
C LYS A 289 -12.82 11.37 -15.49
N VAL A 290 -13.57 10.33 -15.83
CA VAL A 290 -14.33 9.52 -14.87
C VAL A 290 -14.12 8.06 -15.21
N GLY A 291 -13.92 7.24 -14.18
CA GLY A 291 -13.64 5.83 -14.41
C GLY A 291 -14.02 4.93 -13.27
N VAL A 292 -13.92 3.65 -13.56
CA VAL A 292 -14.14 2.56 -12.64
C VAL A 292 -13.04 1.51 -12.80
N ASP A 293 -12.55 0.99 -11.68
CA ASP A 293 -11.61 -0.12 -11.64
C ASP A 293 -12.16 -1.25 -10.78
N TYR A 294 -11.86 -2.47 -11.18
CA TYR A 294 -12.05 -3.68 -10.40
C TYR A 294 -10.74 -4.43 -10.29
N SER A 295 -10.41 -4.90 -9.10
CA SER A 295 -9.25 -5.77 -8.88
C SER A 295 -9.61 -6.97 -8.02
N LEU A 296 -9.07 -8.12 -8.40
CA LEU A 296 -9.16 -9.39 -7.70
C LEU A 296 -7.77 -9.84 -7.29
N GLN A 297 -7.59 -10.10 -6.00
CA GLN A 297 -6.38 -10.72 -5.45
C GLN A 297 -6.74 -12.10 -4.92
N LYS A 298 -6.16 -13.15 -5.49
CA LYS A 298 -6.47 -14.56 -5.17
C LYS A 298 -5.71 -15.02 -3.92
N TRP A 299 -6.07 -14.45 -2.78
CA TRP A 299 -5.47 -14.79 -1.50
C TRP A 299 -5.89 -16.16 -0.96
N ALA A 300 -7.08 -16.65 -1.29
CA ALA A 300 -7.59 -17.95 -0.82
C ALA A 300 -6.66 -19.14 -1.17
N SER A 301 -5.82 -18.98 -2.21
CA SER A 301 -4.84 -20.01 -2.60
C SER A 301 -3.49 -19.88 -1.90
N THR A 302 -3.36 -18.96 -0.92
CA THR A 302 -2.11 -18.68 -0.23
C THR A 302 -2.18 -19.20 1.20
N PRO A 303 -1.37 -20.22 1.58
CA PRO A 303 -1.27 -20.68 2.95
C PRO A 303 -0.52 -19.65 3.81
N PHE A 304 -0.71 -19.72 5.13
CA PHE A 304 0.01 -18.89 6.09
C PHE A 304 0.39 -19.69 7.33
N PRO A 305 1.59 -19.52 7.91
CA PRO A 305 2.05 -20.27 9.08
C PRO A 305 1.29 -19.83 10.34
N VAL A 306 0.72 -20.78 11.06
CA VAL A 306 -0.07 -20.57 12.28
C VAL A 306 0.39 -21.53 13.36
N TYR A 307 0.57 -21.02 14.56
CA TYR A 307 0.78 -21.84 15.74
C TYR A 307 -0.55 -22.33 16.30
N SER A 308 -0.63 -23.61 16.61
CA SER A 308 -1.77 -24.23 17.29
C SER A 308 -1.25 -25.11 18.44
N ASP A 309 -2.03 -25.14 19.51
CA ASP A 309 -1.80 -26.03 20.65
C ASP A 309 -3.09 -26.81 20.90
N ASN A 310 -3.06 -28.08 20.60
CA ASN A 310 -4.17 -28.98 20.80
C ASN A 310 -3.86 -29.94 21.94
N ASN A 311 -4.36 -29.64 23.15
CA ASN A 311 -4.21 -30.45 24.34
C ASN A 311 -2.76 -30.84 24.68
N GLY A 312 -1.85 -29.86 24.60
CA GLY A 312 -0.44 -30.06 24.92
C GLY A 312 0.43 -30.55 23.74
N SER A 313 -0.16 -30.75 22.55
CA SER A 313 0.57 -30.98 21.31
C SER A 313 0.72 -29.66 20.55
N ALA A 314 1.83 -28.98 20.80
CA ALA A 314 2.15 -27.73 20.13
C ALA A 314 2.63 -28.01 18.69
N SER A 315 2.09 -27.25 17.72
CA SER A 315 2.51 -27.32 16.32
C SER A 315 2.54 -25.97 15.68
N PHE A 316 3.47 -25.75 14.75
CA PHE A 316 3.53 -24.60 13.88
C PHE A 316 3.47 -25.10 12.45
N SER A 317 2.38 -24.81 11.72
CA SER A 317 2.12 -25.40 10.41
C SER A 317 1.35 -24.46 9.51
N LEU A 318 1.32 -24.77 8.21
CA LEU A 318 0.61 -24.00 7.21
C LEU A 318 -0.92 -24.19 7.34
N ASN A 319 -1.64 -23.09 7.42
CA ASN A 319 -3.09 -23.05 7.35
C ASN A 319 -3.55 -22.56 5.96
N GLU A 320 -4.23 -23.41 5.20
CA GLU A 320 -4.71 -23.11 3.86
C GLU A 320 -5.97 -22.24 3.85
N ASN A 321 -6.70 -22.16 4.96
CA ASN A 321 -7.93 -21.41 5.10
C ASN A 321 -7.73 -20.05 5.82
N TYR A 322 -6.50 -19.54 5.84
CA TYR A 322 -6.15 -18.31 6.53
C TYR A 322 -6.63 -17.05 5.80
N PHE A 323 -6.72 -17.11 4.49
CA PHE A 323 -7.11 -15.99 3.64
C PHE A 323 -8.35 -16.29 2.79
N LYS A 324 -8.98 -15.22 2.31
CA LYS A 324 -10.06 -15.20 1.33
C LYS A 324 -9.68 -14.32 0.15
N ASP A 325 -10.28 -14.55 -1.00
CA ASP A 325 -10.05 -13.67 -2.16
C ASP A 325 -10.56 -12.25 -1.89
N ARG A 326 -9.72 -11.27 -2.21
CA ARG A 326 -10.04 -9.85 -2.03
C ARG A 326 -10.49 -9.24 -3.34
N HIS A 327 -11.71 -8.72 -3.32
CA HIS A 327 -12.30 -7.95 -4.40
C HIS A 327 -12.29 -6.47 -4.03
N LYS A 328 -11.75 -5.61 -4.88
CA LYS A 328 -11.78 -4.16 -4.68
C LYS A 328 -12.42 -3.49 -5.90
N PHE A 329 -13.44 -2.67 -5.64
CA PHE A 329 -14.11 -1.82 -6.61
C PHE A 329 -13.72 -0.38 -6.31
N THR A 330 -13.34 0.38 -7.34
CA THR A 330 -12.96 1.79 -7.21
C THR A 330 -13.71 2.59 -8.28
N PHE A 331 -14.29 3.71 -7.86
CA PHE A 331 -14.91 4.70 -8.72
C PHE A 331 -14.30 6.06 -8.42
N GLY A 332 -14.10 6.90 -9.44
CA GLY A 332 -13.57 8.23 -9.22
C GLY A 332 -13.40 9.02 -10.49
N GLY A 333 -12.85 10.21 -10.34
CA GLY A 333 -12.62 11.07 -11.48
C GLY A 333 -11.80 12.32 -11.16
N GLU A 334 -11.40 12.97 -12.24
CA GLU A 334 -10.65 14.21 -12.26
C GLU A 334 -11.38 15.24 -13.12
N TYR A 335 -11.48 16.48 -12.62
CA TYR A 335 -11.97 17.63 -13.38
C TYR A 335 -10.95 18.76 -13.35
N CYS A 336 -10.47 19.19 -14.53
CA CYS A 336 -9.60 20.35 -14.71
C CYS A 336 -10.23 21.28 -15.73
N PRO A 337 -10.83 22.42 -15.31
CA PRO A 337 -11.54 23.33 -16.23
C PRO A 337 -10.70 23.83 -17.40
N GLY A 338 -9.39 24.05 -17.16
CA GLY A 338 -8.50 24.54 -18.20
C GLY A 338 -7.04 24.58 -17.78
N GLN A 339 -6.29 23.56 -18.11
CA GLN A 339 -4.86 23.39 -17.76
C GLN A 339 -3.98 24.59 -18.15
N TYR A 340 -4.33 25.29 -19.25
CA TYR A 340 -3.60 26.45 -19.76
C TYR A 340 -4.32 27.78 -19.49
N SER A 341 -5.34 27.81 -18.62
CA SER A 341 -6.07 29.03 -18.28
C SER A 341 -5.17 30.03 -17.54
N ARG A 342 -5.42 31.31 -17.74
CA ARG A 342 -4.80 32.40 -16.94
C ARG A 342 -5.30 32.42 -15.50
N ARG A 343 -6.53 31.93 -15.26
CA ARG A 343 -7.15 31.88 -13.92
C ARG A 343 -6.59 30.69 -13.12
N PHE A 344 -6.07 30.95 -11.93
CA PHE A 344 -5.46 29.93 -11.07
C PHE A 344 -6.41 28.75 -10.77
N LEU A 345 -7.64 29.03 -10.32
CA LEU A 345 -8.63 27.99 -9.98
C LEU A 345 -9.00 27.10 -11.18
N SER A 346 -8.94 27.62 -12.40
CA SER A 346 -9.21 26.81 -13.60
C SER A 346 -8.09 25.81 -13.95
N ARG A 347 -6.91 25.97 -13.39
CA ARG A 347 -5.76 25.08 -13.62
C ARG A 347 -5.66 23.97 -12.59
N ILE A 348 -6.39 24.08 -11.48
CA ILE A 348 -6.42 23.06 -10.43
C ILE A 348 -7.11 21.82 -10.97
N HIS A 349 -6.52 20.66 -10.69
CA HIS A 349 -7.13 19.35 -10.90
C HIS A 349 -7.95 18.99 -9.66
N TYR A 350 -9.25 18.97 -9.78
CA TYR A 350 -10.19 18.56 -8.73
C TYR A 350 -10.43 17.07 -8.86
N ARG A 351 -10.20 16.31 -7.79
CA ARG A 351 -10.26 14.86 -7.83
C ARG A 351 -11.14 14.33 -6.71
N PHE A 352 -11.84 13.25 -7.00
CA PHE A 352 -12.64 12.52 -6.02
C PHE A 352 -12.61 11.02 -6.32
N GLY A 353 -12.82 10.21 -5.29
CA GLY A 353 -12.90 8.77 -5.43
C GLY A 353 -13.58 8.09 -4.27
N ALA A 354 -14.10 6.90 -4.53
CA ALA A 354 -14.66 6.00 -3.55
C ALA A 354 -14.24 4.56 -3.87
N SER A 355 -14.00 3.75 -2.85
CA SER A 355 -13.73 2.33 -3.04
C SER A 355 -14.37 1.46 -1.98
N TYR A 356 -14.61 0.22 -2.35
CA TYR A 356 -15.05 -0.86 -1.47
C TYR A 356 -14.17 -2.08 -1.68
N ALA A 357 -13.64 -2.65 -0.60
CA ALA A 357 -12.89 -3.90 -0.66
C ALA A 357 -13.46 -4.94 0.31
N THR A 358 -13.58 -6.18 -0.17
CA THR A 358 -14.01 -7.32 0.64
C THR A 358 -12.91 -7.75 1.60
N PRO A 359 -13.25 -8.42 2.72
CA PRO A 359 -12.26 -9.01 3.61
C PRO A 359 -11.37 -10.01 2.87
N TYR A 360 -10.06 -9.97 3.13
CA TYR A 360 -9.12 -10.98 2.65
C TYR A 360 -8.61 -11.90 3.77
N LEU A 361 -8.83 -11.53 5.03
CA LEU A 361 -8.46 -12.32 6.20
C LEU A 361 -9.62 -13.21 6.63
N ASN A 362 -9.29 -14.40 7.10
CA ASN A 362 -10.19 -15.29 7.85
C ASN A 362 -9.63 -15.38 9.29
N ILE A 363 -10.30 -14.72 10.23
CA ILE A 363 -9.84 -14.62 11.63
C ILE A 363 -10.71 -15.55 12.47
N ASN A 364 -10.13 -16.65 12.96
CA ASN A 364 -10.84 -17.66 13.78
C ASN A 364 -12.14 -18.17 13.12
N GLY A 365 -12.12 -18.41 11.81
CA GLY A 365 -13.27 -18.89 11.07
C GLY A 365 -14.33 -17.82 10.72
N GLN A 366 -14.07 -16.56 11.07
CA GLN A 366 -14.95 -15.44 10.77
C GLN A 366 -14.33 -14.50 9.72
N ASP A 367 -15.19 -13.80 8.99
CA ASP A 367 -14.73 -12.80 8.04
C ASP A 367 -14.00 -11.67 8.76
N GLY A 368 -12.79 -11.39 8.29
CA GLY A 368 -12.03 -10.22 8.69
C GLY A 368 -12.70 -8.91 8.27
N PRO A 369 -12.00 -7.78 8.37
CA PRO A 369 -12.61 -6.49 8.08
C PRO A 369 -12.79 -6.25 6.58
N LYS A 370 -13.93 -5.66 6.21
CA LYS A 370 -14.16 -4.98 4.95
C LYS A 370 -13.67 -3.55 5.03
N GLU A 371 -13.34 -2.95 3.90
CA GLU A 371 -12.86 -1.59 3.80
C GLU A 371 -13.76 -0.75 2.90
N ILE A 372 -14.20 0.39 3.40
CA ILE A 372 -14.90 1.43 2.64
C ILE A 372 -14.05 2.69 2.73
N SER A 373 -13.78 3.31 1.60
CA SER A 373 -12.95 4.51 1.55
C SER A 373 -13.52 5.54 0.60
N VAL A 374 -13.40 6.81 0.99
CA VAL A 374 -13.77 7.97 0.17
C VAL A 374 -12.62 8.97 0.22
N SER A 375 -12.27 9.54 -0.91
CA SER A 375 -11.20 10.53 -1.02
C SER A 375 -11.62 11.72 -1.87
N ALA A 376 -11.04 12.87 -1.57
CA ALA A 376 -11.11 14.07 -2.39
C ALA A 376 -9.79 14.82 -2.31
N GLY A 377 -9.42 15.53 -3.37
CA GLY A 377 -8.17 16.25 -3.37
C GLY A 377 -7.97 17.16 -4.56
N PHE A 378 -6.83 17.83 -4.56
CA PHE A 378 -6.44 18.83 -5.51
C PHE A 378 -5.06 18.54 -6.07
N GLY A 379 -4.89 18.68 -7.38
CA GLY A 379 -3.59 18.79 -8.03
C GLY A 379 -3.34 20.26 -8.38
N ILE A 380 -2.42 20.89 -7.66
CA ILE A 380 -2.11 22.31 -7.79
C ILE A 380 -0.86 22.45 -8.67
N PRO A 381 -0.96 23.00 -9.89
CA PRO A 381 0.21 23.17 -10.73
C PRO A 381 1.15 24.22 -10.14
N ILE A 382 2.42 23.86 -10.02
CA ILE A 382 3.51 24.75 -9.60
C ILE A 382 4.03 25.42 -10.87
N MET A 383 3.74 26.72 -11.02
CA MET A 383 4.15 27.47 -12.19
C MET A 383 5.55 28.00 -12.04
N ASN A 384 6.39 27.73 -13.01
CA ASN A 384 7.64 28.46 -13.22
C ASN A 384 7.67 29.05 -14.64
N THR A 385 8.62 29.93 -14.93
CA THR A 385 8.73 30.63 -16.20
C THR A 385 8.95 29.71 -17.40
N TYR A 386 9.42 28.47 -17.16
CA TYR A 386 9.84 27.54 -18.20
C TYR A 386 8.99 26.26 -18.27
N ASN A 387 8.28 25.91 -17.19
CA ASN A 387 7.58 24.64 -17.12
C ASN A 387 6.42 24.69 -16.07
N ASN A 388 5.20 24.42 -16.52
CA ASN A 388 4.01 24.41 -15.66
C ASN A 388 3.49 22.99 -15.38
N ARG A 389 4.38 22.00 -15.43
CA ARG A 389 4.01 20.60 -15.38
C ARG A 389 4.21 19.95 -14.00
N SER A 390 4.95 20.60 -13.10
CA SER A 390 5.08 20.13 -11.72
C SER A 390 3.80 20.37 -10.97
N ILE A 391 3.36 19.40 -10.16
CA ILE A 391 2.05 19.41 -9.49
C ILE A 391 2.24 19.05 -8.02
N LEU A 392 1.68 19.88 -7.14
CA LEU A 392 1.50 19.56 -5.74
C LEU A 392 0.14 18.87 -5.58
N ASN A 393 0.14 17.60 -5.21
CA ASN A 393 -1.05 16.81 -4.95
C ASN A 393 -1.35 16.80 -3.45
N ILE A 394 -2.53 17.27 -3.06
CA ILE A 394 -3.02 17.23 -1.68
C ILE A 394 -4.37 16.53 -1.68
N SER A 395 -4.53 15.51 -0.85
CA SER A 395 -5.81 14.82 -0.73
C SER A 395 -6.13 14.45 0.72
N ALA A 396 -7.41 14.45 1.02
CA ALA A 396 -7.98 13.90 2.24
C ALA A 396 -8.68 12.59 1.90
N GLN A 397 -8.50 11.59 2.74
CA GLN A 397 -9.10 10.27 2.60
C GLN A 397 -9.69 9.84 3.93
N TRP A 398 -10.91 9.36 3.91
CA TRP A 398 -11.54 8.69 5.03
C TRP A 398 -11.68 7.20 4.69
N VAL A 399 -11.17 6.35 5.60
CA VAL A 399 -11.19 4.90 5.46
C VAL A 399 -11.89 4.31 6.68
N ARG A 400 -12.93 3.53 6.46
CA ARG A 400 -13.58 2.72 7.48
C ARG A 400 -13.25 1.26 7.24
N THR A 401 -12.59 0.66 8.24
CA THR A 401 -12.28 -0.76 8.30
C THR A 401 -13.19 -1.37 9.34
N ASP A 402 -14.11 -2.23 8.93
CA ASP A 402 -15.25 -2.70 9.74
C ASP A 402 -15.41 -4.22 9.66
N SER A 403 -15.57 -4.85 10.81
CA SER A 403 -15.90 -6.26 10.96
C SER A 403 -17.04 -6.45 11.96
N LYS A 404 -17.84 -7.49 11.79
CA LYS A 404 -18.98 -7.77 12.70
C LYS A 404 -18.53 -8.14 14.11
N SER A 405 -17.36 -8.77 14.25
CA SER A 405 -16.91 -9.40 15.51
C SER A 405 -15.63 -8.81 16.07
N PHE A 406 -15.03 -7.83 15.39
CA PHE A 406 -13.74 -7.28 15.76
C PHE A 406 -13.79 -5.75 15.79
N ILE A 407 -12.67 -5.14 16.16
CA ILE A 407 -12.50 -3.70 16.27
C ILE A 407 -12.89 -2.96 14.99
N THR A 408 -13.63 -1.85 15.11
CA THR A 408 -13.90 -0.93 13.99
C THR A 408 -12.87 0.17 14.00
N GLU A 409 -12.28 0.43 12.84
CA GLU A 409 -11.31 1.51 12.63
C GLU A 409 -11.90 2.56 11.70
N ASN A 410 -11.80 3.84 12.10
CA ASN A 410 -12.11 4.99 11.26
C ASN A 410 -10.85 5.83 11.14
N THR A 411 -10.25 5.81 9.96
CA THR A 411 -8.98 6.50 9.67
C THR A 411 -9.25 7.73 8.81
N PHE A 412 -8.82 8.88 9.28
CA PHE A 412 -8.71 10.09 8.47
C PHE A 412 -7.25 10.29 8.10
N ARG A 413 -6.98 10.37 6.79
CA ARG A 413 -5.63 10.49 6.24
C ARG A 413 -5.51 11.71 5.36
N ILE A 414 -4.44 12.46 5.52
CA ILE A 414 -4.02 13.54 4.62
C ILE A 414 -2.79 13.05 3.86
N ASN A 415 -2.85 13.09 2.55
CA ASN A 415 -1.75 12.72 1.67
C ASN A 415 -1.21 13.98 0.98
N ILE A 416 0.11 14.08 0.93
CA ILE A 416 0.82 15.14 0.22
C ILE A 416 1.80 14.46 -0.73
N GLY A 417 1.67 14.74 -2.01
CA GLY A 417 2.56 14.24 -3.06
C GLY A 417 3.08 15.39 -3.90
N LEU A 418 4.32 15.31 -4.32
CA LEU A 418 4.97 16.33 -5.13
C LEU A 418 5.52 15.68 -6.40
N THR A 419 4.89 16.00 -7.52
CA THR A 419 5.33 15.60 -8.84
C THR A 419 6.19 16.70 -9.45
N PHE A 420 7.49 16.45 -9.57
CA PHE A 420 8.40 17.26 -10.36
C PHE A 420 8.44 16.76 -11.79
N ASN A 421 8.27 17.67 -12.74
CA ASN A 421 8.35 17.35 -14.16
C ASN A 421 9.29 18.35 -14.81
N GLU A 422 10.54 17.95 -15.01
CA GLU A 422 11.59 18.80 -15.54
C GLU A 422 11.98 18.40 -16.95
N ARG A 423 12.36 19.38 -17.75
CA ARG A 423 12.91 19.13 -19.07
C ARG A 423 14.34 18.66 -18.96
N TRP A 424 14.56 17.36 -19.13
CA TRP A 424 15.88 16.76 -19.28
C TRP A 424 16.11 16.40 -20.73
N PHE A 425 17.33 16.11 -21.13
CA PHE A 425 17.70 15.69 -22.49
C PHE A 425 17.52 16.76 -23.59
N MET A 426 17.40 18.03 -23.25
CA MET A 426 17.46 19.10 -24.23
C MET A 426 18.92 19.36 -24.62
N LYS A 427 19.21 19.38 -25.92
CA LYS A 427 20.49 19.89 -26.42
C LYS A 427 20.56 21.38 -26.10
N TRP A 428 21.58 21.80 -25.37
CA TRP A 428 21.88 23.22 -25.21
C TRP A 428 22.29 23.76 -26.56
N LYS A 429 21.55 24.70 -27.11
CA LYS A 429 22.07 25.56 -28.19
C LYS A 429 23.03 26.52 -27.52
N VAL A 430 24.31 26.38 -27.82
CA VAL A 430 25.30 27.43 -27.57
C VAL A 430 25.07 28.46 -28.65
N GLU A 431 24.54 29.64 -28.27
CA GLU A 431 24.52 30.82 -29.12
C GLU A 431 25.87 31.47 -29.07
#